data_f992891d72fe618ae14c5804bfb1ac76
#
_entry.id   f992891d72fe618ae14c5804bfb1ac76
#
_cell.length_a   1.000
_cell.length_b   1.000
_cell.length_c   1.000
_cell.angle_alpha   90.00
_cell.angle_beta   90.00
_cell.angle_gamma   90.00
#
_symmetry.space_group_name_H-M   'P 1'
#
loop_
_entity.id
_entity.type
_entity.pdbx_description
1 polymer ?
#
loop_
_entity_poly.entity_id
_entity_poly.type
_entity_poly.pdbx_seq_one_letter_code
_entity_poly.pdbx_strand_id
1 'polypeptide(L)'
;KEMNYRRIIPNLCTASNLFFGMCSMLATLHHDFFWGSVFILLALVADGLDGRTARFFGVASEFGKEMDSLCDLGSFGVAPALLAYEFCLHAHGALGAAVAIFFALCGMWRLTRFNVNASVVHGYFMGLAIPAGGNIVAMTTLLFTQLGVDPAVFGVSYPLLMAIVAYLMVSHLHYPNFKGDGGDKLYAAAKVLAALMFLAILYAGRAALVPAVFVAIFSTYAAFGIVNSLFLLFCKKD
;
A
#
# COMPACT_ATOMS: atom_id res chain seq x y z
N LYS A 1 9.09 -22.98 -31.98
CA LYS A 1 8.62 -22.65 -30.61
C LYS A 1 7.78 -21.41 -30.74
N GLU A 2 6.47 -21.55 -30.83
CA GLU A 2 5.58 -20.41 -30.85
C GLU A 2 5.74 -19.66 -29.53
N MET A 3 6.13 -18.39 -29.61
CA MET A 3 6.18 -17.50 -28.46
C MET A 3 4.76 -17.37 -27.93
N ASN A 4 4.52 -17.88 -26.71
CA ASN A 4 3.18 -17.93 -26.12
C ASN A 4 2.79 -16.52 -25.62
N TYR A 5 2.34 -15.67 -26.54
CA TYR A 5 1.96 -14.26 -26.31
C TYR A 5 1.05 -14.10 -25.11
N ARG A 6 0.24 -15.12 -24.79
CA ARG A 6 -0.67 -15.11 -23.63
C ARG A 6 0.04 -15.03 -22.28
N ARG A 7 1.30 -15.54 -22.20
CA ARG A 7 2.13 -15.45 -20.98
C ARG A 7 2.96 -14.19 -20.93
N ILE A 8 3.26 -13.60 -22.08
CA ILE A 8 4.12 -12.40 -22.15
C ILE A 8 3.35 -11.17 -21.62
N ILE A 9 2.05 -11.04 -21.96
CA ILE A 9 1.26 -9.85 -21.62
C ILE A 9 1.15 -9.63 -20.10
N PRO A 10 0.77 -10.63 -19.26
CA PRO A 10 0.76 -10.45 -17.81
C PRO A 10 2.14 -10.08 -17.25
N ASN A 11 3.20 -10.80 -17.67
CA ASN A 11 4.55 -10.51 -17.19
C ASN A 11 5.05 -9.11 -17.60
N LEU A 12 4.59 -8.58 -18.74
CA LEU A 12 4.89 -7.21 -19.14
C LEU A 12 4.16 -6.18 -18.24
N CYS A 13 2.93 -6.46 -17.85
CA CYS A 13 2.21 -5.64 -16.87
C CYS A 13 2.93 -5.63 -15.51
N THR A 14 3.35 -6.80 -15.03
CA THR A 14 4.15 -6.91 -13.80
C THR A 14 5.50 -6.18 -13.92
N ALA A 15 6.18 -6.28 -15.06
CA ALA A 15 7.41 -5.50 -15.30
C ALA A 15 7.14 -4.00 -15.33
N SER A 16 5.97 -3.57 -15.84
CA SER A 16 5.57 -2.17 -15.85
C SER A 16 5.32 -1.63 -14.43
N ASN A 17 4.84 -2.46 -13.50
CA ASN A 17 4.76 -2.10 -12.09
C ASN A 17 6.16 -1.69 -11.58
N LEU A 18 7.17 -2.53 -11.72
CA LEU A 18 8.53 -2.21 -11.29
C LEU A 18 9.13 -1.02 -12.06
N PHE A 19 8.84 -0.91 -13.36
CA PHE A 19 9.28 0.25 -14.16
C PHE A 19 8.79 1.57 -13.56
N PHE A 20 7.51 1.66 -13.20
CA PHE A 20 6.98 2.85 -12.54
C PHE A 20 7.56 3.04 -11.13
N GLY A 21 7.81 1.96 -10.38
CA GLY A 21 8.52 2.05 -9.10
C GLY A 21 9.92 2.65 -9.25
N MET A 22 10.67 2.25 -10.28
CA MET A 22 11.98 2.83 -10.59
C MET A 22 11.88 4.29 -11.03
N CYS A 23 10.89 4.64 -11.86
CA CYS A 23 10.63 6.05 -12.22
C CYS A 23 10.33 6.90 -10.98
N SER A 24 9.57 6.36 -10.01
CA SER A 24 9.32 7.02 -8.73
C SER A 24 10.62 7.30 -7.97
N MET A 25 11.50 6.30 -7.85
CA MET A 25 12.80 6.46 -7.17
C MET A 25 13.66 7.53 -7.84
N LEU A 26 13.74 7.51 -9.18
CA LEU A 26 14.51 8.52 -9.94
C LEU A 26 13.93 9.92 -9.77
N ALA A 27 12.62 10.09 -9.86
CA ALA A 27 11.98 11.38 -9.60
C ALA A 27 12.25 11.88 -8.18
N THR A 28 12.17 10.98 -7.21
CA THR A 28 12.45 11.27 -5.79
C THR A 28 13.88 11.77 -5.59
N LEU A 29 14.88 11.15 -6.22
CA LEU A 29 16.28 11.58 -6.16
C LEU A 29 16.53 12.96 -6.79
N HIS A 30 15.64 13.39 -7.68
CA HIS A 30 15.61 14.76 -8.22
C HIS A 30 14.73 15.71 -7.40
N HIS A 31 14.26 15.29 -6.20
CA HIS A 31 13.34 16.03 -5.33
C HIS A 31 11.99 16.39 -5.99
N ASP A 32 11.61 15.68 -7.04
CA ASP A 32 10.29 15.79 -7.67
C ASP A 32 9.29 14.84 -6.97
N PHE A 33 8.81 15.29 -5.81
CA PHE A 33 7.91 14.48 -4.98
C PHE A 33 6.52 14.31 -5.61
N PHE A 34 6.14 15.22 -6.49
CA PHE A 34 4.88 15.09 -7.25
C PHE A 34 4.94 13.86 -8.16
N TRP A 35 5.90 13.80 -9.08
CA TRP A 35 6.04 12.68 -10.00
C TRP A 35 6.48 11.41 -9.27
N GLY A 36 7.30 11.51 -8.22
CA GLY A 36 7.65 10.39 -7.36
C GLY A 36 6.40 9.68 -6.82
N SER A 37 5.44 10.44 -6.31
CA SER A 37 4.17 9.90 -5.80
C SER A 37 3.25 9.39 -6.90
N VAL A 38 3.13 10.11 -8.02
CA VAL A 38 2.27 9.72 -9.15
C VAL A 38 2.73 8.41 -9.77
N PHE A 39 4.04 8.17 -9.89
CA PHE A 39 4.56 6.91 -10.41
C PHE A 39 4.23 5.72 -9.52
N ILE A 40 4.18 5.87 -8.19
CA ILE A 40 3.71 4.79 -7.29
C ILE A 40 2.23 4.48 -7.54
N LEU A 41 1.41 5.50 -7.81
CA LEU A 41 0.01 5.28 -8.17
C LEU A 41 -0.13 4.57 -9.53
N LEU A 42 0.71 4.91 -10.51
CA LEU A 42 0.74 4.22 -11.80
C LEU A 42 1.21 2.77 -11.66
N ALA A 43 2.17 2.51 -10.76
CA ALA A 43 2.58 1.15 -10.40
C ALA A 43 1.41 0.32 -9.85
N LEU A 44 0.55 0.92 -9.00
CA LEU A 44 -0.66 0.26 -8.49
C LEU A 44 -1.64 -0.10 -9.61
N VAL A 45 -1.79 0.76 -10.62
CA VAL A 45 -2.65 0.46 -11.78
C VAL A 45 -2.08 -0.70 -12.58
N ALA A 46 -0.76 -0.71 -12.81
CA ALA A 46 -0.07 -1.79 -13.53
C ALA A 46 -0.21 -3.13 -12.79
N ASP A 47 0.01 -3.16 -11.46
CA ASP A 47 -0.22 -4.31 -10.57
C ASP A 47 -1.66 -4.84 -10.66
N GLY A 48 -2.67 -3.95 -10.59
CA GLY A 48 -4.06 -4.36 -10.71
C GLY A 48 -4.42 -4.94 -12.10
N LEU A 49 -3.69 -4.58 -13.14
CA LEU A 49 -3.89 -5.08 -14.50
C LEU A 49 -3.27 -6.46 -14.72
N ASP A 50 -2.10 -6.76 -14.15
CA ASP A 50 -1.41 -8.03 -14.40
C ASP A 50 -2.18 -9.22 -13.83
N GLY A 51 -2.66 -9.13 -12.60
CA GLY A 51 -3.48 -10.17 -11.99
C GLY A 51 -4.82 -10.40 -12.71
N ARG A 52 -5.43 -9.34 -13.28
CA ARG A 52 -6.64 -9.47 -14.10
C ARG A 52 -6.32 -10.13 -15.44
N THR A 53 -5.24 -9.71 -16.07
CA THR A 53 -4.78 -10.20 -17.38
C THR A 53 -4.39 -11.67 -17.28
N ALA A 54 -3.65 -12.08 -16.24
CA ALA A 54 -3.27 -13.47 -15.99
C ALA A 54 -4.50 -14.38 -15.83
N ARG A 55 -5.52 -13.93 -15.10
CA ARG A 55 -6.80 -14.65 -14.93
C ARG A 55 -7.58 -14.72 -16.24
N PHE A 56 -7.67 -13.61 -16.98
CA PHE A 56 -8.39 -13.55 -18.26
C PHE A 56 -7.81 -14.54 -19.30
N PHE A 57 -6.48 -14.64 -19.37
CA PHE A 57 -5.83 -15.58 -20.29
C PHE A 57 -5.68 -17.00 -19.74
N GLY A 58 -6.01 -17.25 -18.47
CA GLY A 58 -5.86 -18.55 -17.84
C GLY A 58 -4.40 -19.02 -17.74
N VAL A 59 -3.44 -18.10 -17.62
CA VAL A 59 -1.99 -18.37 -17.67
C VAL A 59 -1.27 -18.09 -16.33
N ALA A 60 -1.99 -18.13 -15.22
CA ALA A 60 -1.37 -17.99 -13.91
C ALA A 60 -0.22 -19.01 -13.75
N SER A 61 0.95 -18.54 -13.27
CA SER A 61 2.13 -19.37 -13.07
C SER A 61 2.84 -19.00 -11.77
N GLU A 62 3.56 -19.96 -11.19
CA GLU A 62 4.41 -19.68 -10.01
C GLU A 62 5.47 -18.61 -10.33
N PHE A 63 6.07 -18.66 -11.52
CA PHE A 63 7.03 -17.64 -11.95
C PHE A 63 6.41 -16.24 -11.95
N GLY A 64 5.18 -16.08 -12.49
CA GLY A 64 4.48 -14.79 -12.50
C GLY A 64 4.19 -14.29 -11.08
N LYS A 65 3.80 -15.17 -10.16
CA LYS A 65 3.53 -14.85 -8.76
C LYS A 65 4.79 -14.37 -8.01
N GLU A 66 5.93 -15.04 -8.21
CA GLU A 66 7.18 -14.63 -7.59
C GLU A 66 7.71 -13.32 -8.18
N MET A 67 7.61 -13.16 -9.52
CA MET A 67 7.96 -11.91 -10.19
C MET A 67 7.10 -10.73 -9.68
N ASP A 68 5.81 -10.93 -9.52
CA ASP A 68 4.86 -9.96 -8.97
C ASP A 68 5.29 -9.51 -7.56
N SER A 69 5.58 -10.45 -6.68
CA SER A 69 6.05 -10.14 -5.31
C SER A 69 7.36 -9.33 -5.29
N LEU A 70 8.29 -9.60 -6.20
CA LEU A 70 9.54 -8.84 -6.31
C LEU A 70 9.29 -7.41 -6.82
N CYS A 71 8.43 -7.27 -7.83
CA CYS A 71 8.03 -5.97 -8.36
C CYS A 71 7.28 -5.14 -7.32
N ASP A 72 6.36 -5.76 -6.59
CA ASP A 72 5.61 -5.14 -5.49
C ASP A 72 6.52 -4.62 -4.37
N LEU A 73 7.54 -5.41 -4.00
CA LEU A 73 8.52 -4.95 -3.02
C LEU A 73 9.24 -3.69 -3.49
N GLY A 74 9.66 -3.66 -4.76
CA GLY A 74 10.32 -2.48 -5.34
C GLY A 74 9.43 -1.26 -5.35
N SER A 75 8.19 -1.41 -5.85
CA SER A 75 7.28 -0.29 -6.12
C SER A 75 6.50 0.20 -4.91
N PHE A 76 6.15 -0.70 -3.96
CA PHE A 76 5.31 -0.38 -2.80
C PHE A 76 6.03 -0.54 -1.46
N GLY A 77 7.24 -1.11 -1.45
CA GLY A 77 8.10 -1.18 -0.28
C GLY A 77 9.23 -0.16 -0.35
N VAL A 78 10.11 -0.29 -1.34
CA VAL A 78 11.35 0.50 -1.45
C VAL A 78 11.08 1.92 -1.96
N ALA A 79 10.31 2.07 -3.05
CA ALA A 79 10.05 3.39 -3.64
C ALA A 79 9.37 4.37 -2.66
N PRO A 80 8.27 4.00 -1.96
CA PRO A 80 7.66 4.89 -0.98
C PRO A 80 8.54 5.10 0.27
N ALA A 81 9.40 4.15 0.65
CA ALA A 81 10.35 4.35 1.72
C ALA A 81 11.39 5.43 1.37
N LEU A 82 11.93 5.40 0.14
CA LEU A 82 12.85 6.41 -0.37
C LEU A 82 12.14 7.76 -0.53
N LEU A 83 10.91 7.76 -1.08
CA LEU A 83 10.10 8.98 -1.22
C LEU A 83 9.89 9.67 0.13
N ALA A 84 9.50 8.93 1.15
CA ALA A 84 9.29 9.45 2.50
C ALA A 84 10.62 9.95 3.12
N TYR A 85 11.71 9.23 2.87
CA TYR A 85 13.02 9.61 3.38
C TYR A 85 13.44 10.96 2.84
N GLU A 86 13.43 11.13 1.53
CA GLU A 86 13.82 12.38 0.87
C GLU A 86 12.82 13.52 1.17
N PHE A 87 11.53 13.21 1.30
CA PHE A 87 10.52 14.24 1.59
C PHE A 87 10.63 14.80 3.01
N CYS A 88 10.79 13.95 4.02
CA CYS A 88 10.66 14.38 5.42
C CYS A 88 11.63 13.67 6.39
N LEU A 89 11.86 12.33 6.22
CA LEU A 89 12.54 11.56 7.25
C LEU A 89 14.02 11.88 7.39
N HIS A 90 14.70 12.35 6.34
CA HIS A 90 16.12 12.69 6.37
C HIS A 90 16.44 13.74 7.46
N ALA A 91 15.50 14.64 7.76
CA ALA A 91 15.64 15.64 8.82
C ALA A 91 15.80 15.02 10.24
N HIS A 92 15.40 13.76 10.41
CA HIS A 92 15.52 13.01 11.67
C HIS A 92 16.80 12.16 11.74
N GLY A 93 17.74 12.33 10.82
CA GLY A 93 19.02 11.61 10.81
C GLY A 93 18.87 10.09 10.82
N ALA A 94 19.59 9.42 11.71
CA ALA A 94 19.59 7.95 11.78
C ALA A 94 18.22 7.36 12.11
N LEU A 95 17.40 8.04 12.90
CA LEU A 95 16.04 7.57 13.21
C LEU A 95 15.16 7.56 11.95
N GLY A 96 15.22 8.61 11.14
CA GLY A 96 14.47 8.66 9.89
C GLY A 96 14.88 7.57 8.91
N ALA A 97 16.19 7.33 8.77
CA ALA A 97 16.71 6.23 7.96
C ALA A 97 16.24 4.87 8.49
N ALA A 98 16.26 4.66 9.81
CA ALA A 98 15.78 3.42 10.43
C ALA A 98 14.30 3.17 10.15
N VAL A 99 13.44 4.21 10.20
CA VAL A 99 12.01 4.08 9.91
C VAL A 99 11.78 3.74 8.43
N ALA A 100 12.50 4.36 7.50
CA ALA A 100 12.40 4.05 6.07
C ALA A 100 12.82 2.60 5.78
N ILE A 101 13.94 2.14 6.33
CA ILE A 101 14.42 0.76 6.21
C ILE A 101 13.41 -0.21 6.83
N PHE A 102 12.91 0.08 8.03
CA PHE A 102 11.92 -0.73 8.72
C PHE A 102 10.65 -0.91 7.88
N PHE A 103 10.17 0.15 7.22
CA PHE A 103 9.01 0.08 6.33
C PHE A 103 9.23 -0.92 5.19
N ALA A 104 10.36 -0.84 4.49
CA ALA A 104 10.68 -1.75 3.38
C ALA A 104 10.80 -3.20 3.86
N LEU A 105 11.46 -3.44 5.01
CA LEU A 105 11.59 -4.76 5.62
C LEU A 105 10.25 -5.35 6.04
N CYS A 106 9.34 -4.55 6.59
CA CYS A 106 7.97 -4.98 6.90
C CYS A 106 7.19 -5.36 5.64
N GLY A 107 7.36 -4.62 4.55
CA GLY A 107 6.79 -4.96 3.25
C GLY A 107 7.29 -6.30 2.73
N MET A 108 8.60 -6.52 2.78
CA MET A 108 9.24 -7.80 2.41
C MET A 108 8.68 -8.97 3.26
N TRP A 109 8.65 -8.80 4.58
CA TRP A 109 8.13 -9.84 5.49
C TRP A 109 6.66 -10.17 5.19
N ARG A 110 5.85 -9.15 4.93
CA ARG A 110 4.43 -9.33 4.56
C ARG A 110 4.27 -10.15 3.28
N LEU A 111 5.02 -9.84 2.22
CA LEU A 111 4.97 -10.56 0.94
C LEU A 111 5.39 -12.02 1.12
N THR A 112 6.49 -12.27 1.82
CA THR A 112 6.97 -13.63 2.12
C THR A 112 5.92 -14.43 2.88
N ARG A 113 5.33 -13.84 3.95
CA ARG A 113 4.26 -14.48 4.71
C ARG A 113 3.05 -14.80 3.85
N PHE A 114 2.66 -13.89 2.97
CA PHE A 114 1.53 -14.07 2.06
C PHE A 114 1.79 -15.24 1.08
N ASN A 115 2.98 -15.30 0.49
CA ASN A 115 3.32 -16.35 -0.47
C ASN A 115 3.37 -17.74 0.17
N VAL A 116 3.96 -17.85 1.37
CA VAL A 116 4.04 -19.12 2.12
C VAL A 116 2.65 -19.61 2.55
N ASN A 117 1.76 -18.69 2.98
CA ASN A 117 0.45 -19.05 3.52
C ASN A 117 -0.68 -19.05 2.48
N ALA A 118 -0.40 -18.76 1.22
CA ALA A 118 -1.43 -18.64 0.17
C ALA A 118 -2.28 -19.89 -0.03
N SER A 119 -1.76 -21.07 0.29
CA SER A 119 -2.46 -22.36 0.21
C SER A 119 -3.26 -22.73 1.46
N VAL A 120 -3.03 -22.05 2.59
CA VAL A 120 -3.57 -22.44 3.91
C VAL A 120 -4.66 -21.49 4.39
N VAL A 121 -4.54 -20.19 4.07
CA VAL A 121 -5.45 -19.16 4.57
C VAL A 121 -6.49 -18.80 3.51
N HIS A 122 -7.76 -19.16 3.78
CA HIS A 122 -8.89 -18.82 2.93
C HIS A 122 -9.84 -17.87 3.65
N GLY A 123 -10.28 -16.82 2.97
CA GLY A 123 -11.37 -15.93 3.41
C GLY A 123 -10.97 -14.57 3.99
N TYR A 124 -9.74 -14.34 4.46
CA TYR A 124 -9.29 -13.05 4.97
C TYR A 124 -7.82 -12.78 4.65
N PHE A 125 -7.42 -11.51 4.67
CA PHE A 125 -6.01 -11.11 4.54
C PHE A 125 -5.42 -10.83 5.91
N MET A 126 -4.26 -11.40 6.22
CA MET A 126 -3.48 -11.07 7.42
C MET A 126 -2.58 -9.86 7.16
N GLY A 127 -2.82 -8.78 7.90
CA GLY A 127 -2.08 -7.53 7.79
C GLY A 127 -2.43 -6.68 6.57
N LEU A 128 -2.00 -5.41 6.61
CA LEU A 128 -2.23 -4.45 5.53
C LEU A 128 -1.52 -4.88 4.25
N ALA A 129 -2.19 -4.78 3.11
CA ALA A 129 -1.58 -5.07 1.81
C ALA A 129 -0.46 -4.07 1.49
N ILE A 130 0.69 -4.56 0.93
CA ILE A 130 1.84 -3.70 0.62
C ILE A 130 1.48 -2.59 -0.38
N PRO A 131 0.66 -2.81 -1.43
CA PRO A 131 0.23 -1.73 -2.29
C PRO A 131 -0.57 -0.65 -1.55
N ALA A 132 -1.39 -1.03 -0.56
CA ALA A 132 -2.13 -0.07 0.26
C ALA A 132 -1.18 0.73 1.18
N GLY A 133 -0.23 0.06 1.85
CA GLY A 133 0.77 0.71 2.69
C GLY A 133 1.64 1.71 1.92
N GLY A 134 2.17 1.30 0.77
CA GLY A 134 2.97 2.16 -0.11
C GLY A 134 2.18 3.37 -0.64
N ASN A 135 0.92 3.17 -1.02
CA ASN A 135 0.08 4.27 -1.50
C ASN A 135 -0.39 5.21 -0.39
N ILE A 136 -0.56 4.76 0.87
CA ILE A 136 -0.78 5.68 2.00
C ILE A 136 0.38 6.67 2.08
N VAL A 137 1.61 6.19 2.06
CA VAL A 137 2.81 7.04 2.14
C VAL A 137 2.89 7.97 0.92
N ALA A 138 2.78 7.42 -0.30
CA ALA A 138 2.91 8.18 -1.53
C ALA A 138 1.82 9.26 -1.68
N MET A 139 0.56 8.92 -1.43
CA MET A 139 -0.54 9.86 -1.58
C MET A 139 -0.58 10.91 -0.48
N THR A 140 -0.11 10.57 0.74
CA THR A 140 0.09 11.55 1.80
C THR A 140 1.18 12.54 1.43
N THR A 141 2.31 12.06 0.88
CA THR A 141 3.37 12.94 0.34
C THR A 141 2.85 13.84 -0.77
N LEU A 142 2.09 13.29 -1.73
CA LEU A 142 1.49 14.05 -2.82
C LEU A 142 0.53 15.13 -2.31
N LEU A 143 -0.32 14.78 -1.35
CA LEU A 143 -1.27 15.71 -0.73
C LEU A 143 -0.54 16.91 -0.11
N PHE A 144 0.50 16.65 0.68
CA PHE A 144 1.25 17.71 1.34
C PHE A 144 2.09 18.53 0.35
N THR A 145 2.65 17.91 -0.67
CA THR A 145 3.34 18.60 -1.76
C THR A 145 2.39 19.57 -2.48
N GLN A 146 1.16 19.13 -2.80
CA GLN A 146 0.17 19.99 -3.47
C GLN A 146 -0.39 21.09 -2.58
N LEU A 147 -0.50 20.84 -1.27
CA LEU A 147 -0.91 21.85 -0.29
C LEU A 147 0.21 22.85 0.04
N GLY A 148 1.44 22.66 -0.47
CA GLY A 148 2.59 23.49 -0.18
C GLY A 148 2.99 23.47 1.30
N VAL A 149 2.70 22.36 2.02
CA VAL A 149 3.03 22.24 3.45
C VAL A 149 4.51 21.92 3.59
N ASP A 150 5.22 22.74 4.39
CA ASP A 150 6.64 22.49 4.70
C ASP A 150 6.75 21.16 5.50
N PRO A 151 7.58 20.20 5.03
CA PRO A 151 7.81 18.94 5.74
C PRO A 151 8.27 19.10 7.19
N ALA A 152 8.95 20.20 7.52
CA ALA A 152 9.42 20.50 8.88
C ALA A 152 8.26 20.62 9.90
N VAL A 153 7.06 21.00 9.45
CA VAL A 153 5.87 21.12 10.32
C VAL A 153 5.44 19.78 10.91
N PHE A 154 5.72 18.68 10.20
CA PHE A 154 5.27 17.35 10.67
C PHE A 154 6.07 16.82 11.87
N GLY A 155 7.30 17.30 12.09
CA GLY A 155 8.13 16.81 13.18
C GLY A 155 8.15 15.28 13.23
N VAL A 156 7.81 14.71 14.37
CA VAL A 156 7.76 13.25 14.57
C VAL A 156 6.48 12.57 14.06
N SER A 157 5.46 13.32 13.62
CA SER A 157 4.17 12.74 13.23
C SER A 157 4.26 11.94 11.92
N TYR A 158 5.06 12.37 10.96
CA TYR A 158 5.25 11.64 9.70
C TYR A 158 6.07 10.34 9.89
N PRO A 159 7.22 10.34 10.61
CA PRO A 159 7.89 9.10 11.00
C PRO A 159 6.98 8.13 11.76
N LEU A 160 6.14 8.64 12.66
CA LEU A 160 5.19 7.83 13.42
C LEU A 160 4.13 7.20 12.51
N LEU A 161 3.53 7.98 11.60
CA LEU A 161 2.59 7.46 10.59
C LEU A 161 3.22 6.31 9.81
N MET A 162 4.44 6.49 9.34
CA MET A 162 5.13 5.49 8.54
C MET A 162 5.45 4.22 9.35
N ALA A 163 5.87 4.36 10.61
CA ALA A 163 6.10 3.25 11.53
C ALA A 163 4.80 2.47 11.83
N ILE A 164 3.67 3.17 11.99
CA ILE A 164 2.36 2.54 12.18
C ILE A 164 1.96 1.75 10.93
N VAL A 165 2.08 2.33 9.74
CA VAL A 165 1.75 1.65 8.48
C VAL A 165 2.64 0.41 8.29
N ALA A 166 3.95 0.51 8.59
CA ALA A 166 4.88 -0.61 8.56
C ALA A 166 4.45 -1.73 9.52
N TYR A 167 4.10 -1.38 10.76
CA TYR A 167 3.60 -2.34 11.74
C TYR A 167 2.30 -3.02 11.28
N LEU A 168 1.37 -2.27 10.68
CA LEU A 168 0.12 -2.82 10.16
C LEU A 168 0.34 -3.87 9.08
N MET A 169 1.38 -3.74 8.25
CA MET A 169 1.74 -4.72 7.22
C MET A 169 2.13 -6.08 7.83
N VAL A 170 2.86 -6.08 8.94
CA VAL A 170 3.29 -7.32 9.62
C VAL A 170 2.31 -7.82 10.68
N SER A 171 1.32 -7.03 11.06
CA SER A 171 0.33 -7.38 12.06
C SER A 171 -0.49 -8.62 11.66
N HIS A 172 -1.14 -9.25 12.64
CA HIS A 172 -2.09 -10.35 12.43
C HIS A 172 -3.54 -9.87 12.36
N LEU A 173 -3.74 -8.57 12.11
CA LEU A 173 -5.08 -8.00 11.96
C LEU A 173 -5.78 -8.58 10.74
N HIS A 174 -7.06 -8.90 10.90
CA HIS A 174 -7.89 -9.48 9.84
C HIS A 174 -8.48 -8.38 8.98
N TYR A 175 -8.01 -8.30 7.75
CA TYR A 175 -8.57 -7.40 6.74
C TYR A 175 -9.61 -8.14 5.92
N PRO A 176 -10.80 -7.54 5.66
CA PRO A 176 -11.85 -8.19 4.91
C PRO A 176 -11.41 -8.47 3.47
N ASN A 177 -11.70 -9.67 3.01
CA ASN A 177 -11.54 -10.04 1.62
C ASN A 177 -12.83 -9.71 0.87
N PHE A 178 -12.85 -8.61 0.11
CA PHE A 178 -14.01 -8.21 -0.69
C PHE A 178 -14.34 -9.17 -1.86
N LYS A 179 -13.55 -10.24 -2.06
CA LYS A 179 -13.70 -11.21 -3.16
C LYS A 179 -14.29 -12.54 -2.74
N GLY A 180 -14.53 -12.77 -1.44
CA GLY A 180 -14.98 -14.08 -0.93
C GLY A 180 -16.39 -14.02 -0.33
N ASP A 181 -17.15 -15.10 -0.49
CA ASP A 181 -18.46 -15.35 0.18
C ASP A 181 -18.33 -15.56 1.70
N GLY A 182 -17.17 -15.33 2.28
CA GLY A 182 -16.92 -15.39 3.71
C GLY A 182 -17.62 -14.23 4.41
N GLY A 183 -18.78 -14.50 4.97
CA GLY A 183 -19.58 -13.57 5.74
C GLY A 183 -18.89 -13.12 7.03
N ASP A 184 -17.77 -12.42 6.92
CA ASP A 184 -17.25 -11.63 8.04
C ASP A 184 -18.32 -10.62 8.40
N LYS A 185 -18.89 -10.76 9.59
CA LYS A 185 -19.86 -9.82 10.14
C LYS A 185 -19.18 -8.46 10.23
N LEU A 186 -19.28 -7.68 9.17
CA LEU A 186 -18.84 -6.28 9.16
C LEU A 186 -19.74 -5.52 10.13
N TYR A 187 -19.23 -5.20 11.29
CA TYR A 187 -19.99 -4.47 12.29
C TYR A 187 -20.42 -3.10 11.74
N ALA A 188 -21.71 -2.78 11.89
CA ALA A 188 -22.27 -1.52 11.40
C ALA A 188 -21.53 -0.30 11.96
N ALA A 189 -21.09 -0.36 13.22
CA ALA A 189 -20.29 0.68 13.85
C ALA A 189 -18.95 0.93 13.15
N ALA A 190 -18.23 -0.14 12.72
CA ALA A 190 -16.98 0.00 11.98
C ALA A 190 -17.20 0.66 10.62
N LYS A 191 -18.29 0.36 9.94
CA LYS A 191 -18.66 1.00 8.65
C LYS A 191 -18.95 2.49 8.83
N VAL A 192 -19.69 2.86 9.86
CA VAL A 192 -20.00 4.27 10.16
C VAL A 192 -18.72 5.03 10.49
N LEU A 193 -17.85 4.48 11.34
CA LEU A 193 -16.59 5.12 11.71
C LEU A 193 -15.69 5.31 10.49
N ALA A 194 -15.60 4.30 9.63
CA ALA A 194 -14.85 4.36 8.38
C ALA A 194 -15.41 5.45 7.45
N ALA A 195 -16.71 5.56 7.30
CA ALA A 195 -17.35 6.58 6.49
C ALA A 195 -17.10 8.01 7.04
N LEU A 196 -17.18 8.19 8.35
CA LEU A 196 -16.86 9.48 8.99
C LEU A 196 -15.40 9.88 8.80
N MET A 197 -14.47 8.94 8.97
CA MET A 197 -13.05 9.18 8.72
C MET A 197 -12.77 9.53 7.25
N PHE A 198 -13.39 8.81 6.32
CA PHE A 198 -13.29 9.11 4.89
C PHE A 198 -13.74 10.54 4.57
N LEU A 199 -14.90 10.95 5.05
CA LEU A 199 -15.42 12.30 4.86
C LEU A 199 -14.55 13.37 5.53
N ALA A 200 -14.02 13.09 6.72
CA ALA A 200 -13.12 14.02 7.43
C ALA A 200 -11.83 14.27 6.65
N ILE A 201 -11.22 13.22 6.07
CA ILE A 201 -10.01 13.35 5.25
C ILE A 201 -10.30 14.14 3.97
N LEU A 202 -11.43 13.86 3.30
CA LEU A 202 -11.83 14.62 2.12
C LEU A 202 -12.06 16.10 2.42
N TYR A 203 -12.71 16.41 3.53
CA TYR A 203 -12.95 17.79 3.95
C TYR A 203 -11.64 18.51 4.27
N ALA A 204 -10.73 17.86 4.98
CA ALA A 204 -9.40 18.41 5.31
C ALA A 204 -8.55 18.65 4.05
N GLY A 205 -8.59 17.72 3.10
CA GLY A 205 -7.81 17.76 1.85
C GLY A 205 -8.52 18.42 0.67
N ARG A 206 -9.63 19.16 0.90
CA ARG A 206 -10.46 19.72 -0.19
C ARG A 206 -9.71 20.62 -1.19
N ALA A 207 -8.60 21.21 -0.80
CA ALA A 207 -7.76 22.04 -1.68
C ALA A 207 -6.92 21.22 -2.67
N ALA A 208 -6.70 19.92 -2.39
CA ALA A 208 -6.00 18.97 -3.25
C ALA A 208 -6.83 17.67 -3.34
N LEU A 209 -7.96 17.73 -4.02
CA LEU A 209 -9.00 16.69 -3.96
C LEU A 209 -8.52 15.32 -4.44
N VAL A 210 -7.72 15.26 -5.51
CA VAL A 210 -7.28 13.99 -6.10
C VAL A 210 -6.48 13.17 -5.09
N PRO A 211 -5.34 13.64 -4.54
CA PRO A 211 -4.61 12.87 -3.54
C PRO A 211 -5.41 12.67 -2.25
N ALA A 212 -6.27 13.61 -1.84
CA ALA A 212 -7.12 13.45 -0.67
C ALA A 212 -8.07 12.24 -0.78
N VAL A 213 -8.64 12.00 -1.96
CA VAL A 213 -9.49 10.83 -2.22
C VAL A 213 -8.70 9.54 -2.02
N PHE A 214 -7.49 9.45 -2.59
CA PHE A 214 -6.67 8.26 -2.43
C PHE A 214 -6.19 8.06 -0.98
N VAL A 215 -5.75 9.12 -0.30
CA VAL A 215 -5.43 9.07 1.14
C VAL A 215 -6.64 8.58 1.93
N ALA A 216 -7.83 9.11 1.65
CA ALA A 216 -9.07 8.71 2.33
C ALA A 216 -9.36 7.21 2.10
N ILE A 217 -9.28 6.73 0.86
CA ILE A 217 -9.53 5.31 0.52
C ILE A 217 -8.58 4.40 1.30
N PHE A 218 -7.27 4.60 1.17
CA PHE A 218 -6.27 3.69 1.74
C PHE A 218 -6.19 3.79 3.26
N SER A 219 -6.27 5.00 3.84
CA SER A 219 -6.26 5.18 5.29
C SER A 219 -7.53 4.63 5.93
N THR A 220 -8.69 4.81 5.29
CA THR A 220 -9.95 4.22 5.76
C THR A 220 -9.89 2.69 5.71
N TYR A 221 -9.33 2.11 4.66
CA TYR A 221 -9.11 0.66 4.58
C TYR A 221 -8.21 0.17 5.71
N ALA A 222 -7.10 0.86 5.98
CA ALA A 222 -6.18 0.51 7.07
C ALA A 222 -6.86 0.60 8.44
N ALA A 223 -7.57 1.70 8.72
CA ALA A 223 -8.29 1.90 9.98
C ALA A 223 -9.45 0.89 10.15
N PHE A 224 -10.15 0.58 9.07
CA PHE A 224 -11.21 -0.41 9.08
C PHE A 224 -10.72 -1.78 9.55
N GLY A 225 -9.56 -2.24 9.07
CA GLY A 225 -8.94 -3.50 9.51
C GLY A 225 -8.63 -3.50 11.02
N ILE A 226 -8.15 -2.37 11.56
CA ILE A 226 -7.88 -2.22 13.01
C ILE A 226 -9.19 -2.33 13.79
N VAL A 227 -10.19 -1.53 13.44
CA VAL A 227 -11.48 -1.46 14.15
C VAL A 227 -12.19 -2.80 14.09
N ASN A 228 -12.25 -3.43 12.91
CA ASN A 228 -12.89 -4.74 12.74
C ASN A 228 -12.22 -5.83 13.59
N SER A 229 -10.88 -5.85 13.64
CA SER A 229 -10.14 -6.80 14.46
C SER A 229 -10.36 -6.57 15.95
N LEU A 230 -10.44 -5.32 16.41
CA LEU A 230 -10.78 -5.01 17.80
C LEU A 230 -12.18 -5.49 18.16
N PHE A 231 -13.18 -5.25 17.31
CA PHE A 231 -14.54 -5.76 17.53
C PHE A 231 -14.59 -7.29 17.61
N LEU A 232 -13.84 -7.99 16.75
CA LEU A 232 -13.75 -9.46 16.80
C LEU A 232 -13.16 -9.95 18.12
N LEU A 233 -12.19 -9.24 18.71
CA LEU A 233 -11.58 -9.58 20.00
C LEU A 233 -12.55 -9.37 21.17
N PHE A 234 -13.38 -8.32 21.13
CA PHE A 234 -14.31 -8.01 22.21
C PHE A 234 -15.62 -8.80 22.13
N CYS A 235 -16.14 -9.08 20.91
CA CYS A 235 -17.41 -9.82 20.75
C CYS A 235 -17.25 -11.34 20.77
N LYS A 236 -16.04 -11.90 20.75
CA LYS A 236 -15.79 -13.36 20.87
C LYS A 236 -15.78 -13.84 22.33
N LYS A 237 -16.12 -12.99 23.28
CA LYS A 237 -16.15 -13.28 24.73
C LYS A 237 -17.52 -13.64 25.28
N ASP A 238 -18.56 -13.77 24.37
CA ASP A 238 -19.90 -14.24 24.75
C ASP A 238 -20.22 -15.58 24.01
#